data_338a732ceeb565f3e8c56365c0754268
#
_entry.id   338a732ceeb565f3e8c56365c0754268
#
_cell.length_a   1.000
_cell.length_b   1.000
_cell.length_c   1.000
_cell.angle_alpha   90.00
_cell.angle_beta   90.00
_cell.angle_gamma   90.00
#
_symmetry.space_group_name_H-M   'P 1'
#
loop_
_entity.id
_entity.type
_entity.pdbx_description
1 polymer ?
#
loop_
_entity_poly.entity_id
_entity_poly.type
_entity_poly.pdbx_seq_one_letter_code
_entity_poly.pdbx_strand_id
1 'polypeptide(L)'
;MEELNCMKIATLSGGKWDNTLESSCRVYSADAISPTVVTCGGNQEVKILDDENRECRVRKLTEGECFRLQGVKDEDYAKIRKNHSKSACYHLAGDSICTSVLMAIFGQMLGLDYETKIKELTKELSKGRKNGRD
;
A
#
# COMPACT_ATOMS: atom_id res chain seq x y z
N MET A 1 -8.20 -20.85 9.22
CA MET A 1 -7.98 -19.56 8.47
C MET A 1 -7.47 -18.56 9.49
N GLU A 2 -6.20 -18.20 9.43
CA GLU A 2 -5.70 -17.07 10.23
C GLU A 2 -6.42 -15.82 9.75
N GLU A 3 -7.05 -15.10 10.66
CA GLU A 3 -7.67 -13.81 10.35
C GLU A 3 -6.55 -12.83 9.96
N LEU A 4 -6.41 -12.58 8.67
CA LEU A 4 -5.59 -11.51 8.15
C LEU A 4 -6.20 -10.18 8.60
N ASN A 5 -5.63 -9.58 9.64
CA ASN A 5 -6.14 -8.34 10.22
C ASN A 5 -5.14 -7.19 10.01
N CYS A 6 -5.65 -5.96 9.93
CA CYS A 6 -4.82 -4.76 9.91
C CYS A 6 -4.19 -4.56 11.29
N MET A 7 -2.92 -4.90 11.44
CA MET A 7 -2.23 -4.94 12.74
C MET A 7 -1.47 -3.64 13.01
N LYS A 8 -2.07 -2.77 13.84
CA LYS A 8 -1.37 -1.62 14.42
C LYS A 8 -0.39 -2.09 15.49
N ILE A 9 0.89 -1.78 15.34
CA ILE A 9 1.95 -2.18 16.27
C ILE A 9 2.22 -1.06 17.28
N ALA A 10 2.25 0.19 16.81
CA ALA A 10 2.63 1.34 17.61
C ALA A 10 1.92 2.62 17.20
N THR A 11 2.03 3.63 18.03
CA THR A 11 1.60 5.01 17.73
C THR A 11 2.77 5.94 18.05
N LEU A 12 3.16 6.76 17.08
CA LEU A 12 4.21 7.76 17.26
C LEU A 12 3.69 8.88 18.16
N SER A 13 4.50 9.32 19.14
CA SER A 13 4.18 10.43 20.05
C SER A 13 5.42 11.30 20.26
N GLY A 14 5.22 12.53 20.72
CA GLY A 14 6.27 13.49 21.01
C GLY A 14 6.64 14.42 19.85
N GLY A 15 6.98 15.65 20.16
CA GLY A 15 7.45 16.66 19.24
C GLY A 15 6.47 16.96 18.09
N LYS A 16 6.87 16.71 16.86
CA LYS A 16 6.02 16.98 15.67
C LYS A 16 4.73 16.15 15.60
N TRP A 17 4.60 15.10 16.43
CA TRP A 17 3.45 14.21 16.41
C TRP A 17 2.35 14.63 17.38
N ASP A 18 2.65 15.51 18.37
CA ASP A 18 1.72 15.86 19.44
C ASP A 18 0.49 16.64 18.97
N ASN A 19 0.57 17.34 17.83
CA ASN A 19 -0.51 18.10 17.22
C ASN A 19 -1.06 17.47 15.94
N THR A 20 -0.80 16.17 15.70
CA THR A 20 -1.28 15.47 14.53
C THR A 20 -2.42 14.51 14.89
N LEU A 21 -3.30 14.22 13.92
CA LEU A 21 -4.36 13.23 14.11
C LEU A 21 -3.75 11.87 14.48
N GLU A 22 -4.33 11.19 15.45
CA GLU A 22 -3.86 9.88 15.93
C GLU A 22 -3.73 8.87 14.78
N SER A 23 -4.66 8.90 13.83
CA SER A 23 -4.60 8.05 12.63
C SER A 23 -3.32 8.24 11.81
N SER A 24 -2.77 9.45 11.79
CA SER A 24 -1.50 9.78 11.10
C SER A 24 -0.26 9.32 11.86
N CYS A 25 -0.40 8.97 13.14
CA CYS A 25 0.70 8.53 13.99
C CYS A 25 0.83 7.01 14.08
N ARG A 26 -0.12 6.26 13.50
CA ARG A 26 -0.14 4.79 13.56
C ARG A 26 0.97 4.16 12.74
N VAL A 27 1.59 3.13 13.31
CA VAL A 27 2.59 2.28 12.66
C VAL A 27 2.02 0.88 12.56
N TYR A 28 2.12 0.28 11.38
CA TYR A 28 1.56 -1.02 11.06
C TYR A 28 2.61 -2.08 10.79
N SER A 29 2.26 -3.34 10.96
CA SER A 29 3.11 -4.46 10.57
C SER A 29 3.25 -4.53 9.04
N ALA A 30 4.46 -4.82 8.55
CA ALA A 30 4.68 -5.07 7.14
C ALA A 30 4.05 -6.38 6.63
N ASP A 31 3.76 -7.31 7.55
CA ASP A 31 3.21 -8.63 7.25
C ASP A 31 1.67 -8.69 7.37
N ALA A 32 1.05 -7.59 7.80
CA ALA A 32 -0.40 -7.50 7.96
C ALA A 32 -1.09 -6.86 6.75
N ILE A 33 -2.43 -6.86 6.75
CA ILE A 33 -3.22 -6.14 5.75
C ILE A 33 -2.94 -4.63 5.90
N SER A 34 -2.66 -3.96 4.78
CA SER A 34 -2.48 -2.50 4.77
C SER A 34 -3.78 -1.77 5.13
N PRO A 35 -3.70 -0.70 5.93
CA PRO A 35 -4.81 0.23 6.05
C PRO A 35 -5.08 0.92 4.71
N THR A 36 -6.19 1.65 4.62
CA THR A 36 -6.56 2.44 3.44
C THR A 36 -5.45 3.42 3.07
N VAL A 37 -5.07 3.42 1.80
CA VAL A 37 -4.16 4.44 1.23
C VAL A 37 -4.97 5.72 1.07
N VAL A 38 -4.48 6.81 1.64
CA VAL A 38 -5.17 8.12 1.61
C VAL A 38 -4.54 9.05 0.57
N THR A 39 -5.36 9.97 0.05
CA THR A 39 -4.96 10.94 -0.98
C THR A 39 -4.09 12.09 -0.47
N CYS A 40 -4.03 12.27 0.84
CA CYS A 40 -3.34 13.41 1.45
C CYS A 40 -1.84 13.16 1.54
N GLY A 41 -1.05 14.11 1.06
CA GLY A 41 0.39 14.15 1.30
C GLY A 41 0.74 14.56 2.74
N GLY A 42 2.02 14.58 3.07
CA GLY A 42 2.52 15.02 4.37
C GLY A 42 2.66 13.89 5.39
N ASN A 43 2.02 14.01 6.54
CA ASN A 43 2.16 13.03 7.62
C ASN A 43 1.11 11.90 7.59
N GLN A 44 0.22 11.90 6.61
CA GLN A 44 -0.88 10.93 6.53
C GLN A 44 -0.54 9.65 5.75
N GLU A 45 0.67 9.57 5.15
CA GLU A 45 1.10 8.34 4.48
C GLU A 45 1.20 7.18 5.49
N VAL A 46 0.84 5.98 5.02
CA VAL A 46 0.94 4.75 5.81
C VAL A 46 2.38 4.52 6.26
N LYS A 47 2.56 4.28 7.55
CA LYS A 47 3.86 3.98 8.17
C LYS A 47 3.92 2.52 8.53
N ILE A 48 5.02 1.88 8.17
CA ILE A 48 5.29 0.48 8.50
C ILE A 48 6.54 0.34 9.35
N LEU A 49 6.55 -0.70 10.18
CA LEU A 49 7.75 -1.16 10.85
C LEU A 49 8.51 -2.07 9.89
N ASP A 50 9.73 -1.68 9.56
CA ASP A 50 10.67 -2.47 8.78
C ASP A 50 11.67 -3.12 9.72
N ASP A 51 11.68 -4.43 9.79
CA ASP A 51 12.52 -5.23 10.69
C ASP A 51 13.72 -5.85 9.94
N GLU A 52 14.12 -5.25 8.83
CA GLU A 52 15.30 -5.72 8.10
C GLU A 52 16.58 -5.36 8.88
N ASN A 53 17.39 -6.36 9.18
CA ASN A 53 18.70 -6.26 9.84
C ASN A 53 18.71 -6.00 11.36
N ARG A 54 17.71 -6.42 12.14
CA ARG A 54 17.63 -6.27 13.62
C ARG A 54 17.56 -4.81 14.11
N GLU A 55 17.38 -3.85 13.24
CA GLU A 55 17.07 -2.47 13.57
C GLU A 55 15.61 -2.17 13.21
N CYS A 56 14.74 -2.14 14.21
CA CYS A 56 13.33 -1.76 14.02
C CYS A 56 13.25 -0.31 13.51
N ARG A 57 12.98 -0.12 12.21
CA ARG A 57 12.90 1.19 11.58
C ARG A 57 11.49 1.49 11.12
N VAL A 58 10.95 2.60 11.60
CA VAL A 58 9.66 3.11 11.09
C VAL A 58 9.89 3.91 9.82
N ARG A 59 9.27 3.49 8.72
CA ARG A 59 9.30 4.21 7.46
C ARG A 59 7.90 4.41 6.87
N LYS A 60 7.75 5.37 5.99
CA LYS A 60 6.55 5.55 5.17
C LYS A 60 6.59 4.60 3.98
N LEU A 61 5.42 4.17 3.51
CA LEU A 61 5.33 3.51 2.21
C LEU A 61 5.77 4.47 1.11
N THR A 62 6.48 3.96 0.13
CA THR A 62 6.80 4.68 -1.09
C THR A 62 5.56 4.78 -1.99
N GLU A 63 5.54 5.74 -2.91
CA GLU A 63 4.46 5.87 -3.89
C GLU A 63 4.29 4.60 -4.73
N GLY A 64 5.38 3.94 -5.12
CA GLY A 64 5.33 2.67 -5.85
C GLY A 64 4.69 1.54 -5.03
N GLU A 65 4.99 1.46 -3.73
CA GLU A 65 4.33 0.51 -2.83
C GLU A 65 2.84 0.80 -2.70
N CYS A 66 2.44 2.08 -2.64
CA CYS A 66 1.02 2.46 -2.64
C CYS A 66 0.31 2.01 -3.92
N PHE A 67 0.93 2.17 -5.09
CA PHE A 67 0.37 1.67 -6.35
C PHE A 67 0.28 0.14 -6.41
N ARG A 68 1.27 -0.58 -5.88
CA ARG A 68 1.20 -2.05 -5.77
C ARG A 68 0.04 -2.51 -4.88
N LEU A 69 -0.23 -1.81 -3.77
CA LEU A 69 -1.40 -2.08 -2.92
C LEU A 69 -2.73 -1.90 -3.68
N GLN A 70 -2.77 -0.99 -4.65
CA GLN A 70 -3.92 -0.80 -5.54
C GLN A 70 -3.97 -1.79 -6.72
N GLY A 71 -2.98 -2.68 -6.83
CA GLY A 71 -2.92 -3.68 -7.88
C GLY A 71 -2.33 -3.19 -9.21
N VAL A 72 -1.62 -2.05 -9.21
CA VAL A 72 -0.93 -1.50 -10.38
C VAL A 72 0.45 -2.12 -10.51
N LYS A 73 0.81 -2.55 -11.73
CA LYS A 73 2.12 -3.14 -12.03
C LYS A 73 3.23 -2.08 -12.05
N ASP A 74 4.45 -2.49 -11.74
CA ASP A 74 5.61 -1.60 -11.70
C ASP A 74 5.89 -0.92 -13.04
N GLU A 75 5.62 -1.60 -14.16
CA GLU A 75 5.76 -1.06 -15.52
C GLU A 75 4.81 0.13 -15.76
N ASP A 76 3.58 0.03 -15.28
CA ASP A 76 2.57 1.08 -15.41
C ASP A 76 2.84 2.22 -14.44
N TYR A 77 3.25 1.91 -13.21
CA TYR A 77 3.73 2.91 -12.28
C TYR A 77 4.91 3.70 -12.85
N ALA A 78 5.88 3.06 -13.50
CA ALA A 78 7.02 3.73 -14.12
C ALA A 78 6.60 4.76 -15.20
N LYS A 79 5.54 4.46 -15.96
CA LYS A 79 4.95 5.41 -16.94
C LYS A 79 4.32 6.62 -16.24
N ILE A 80 3.55 6.37 -15.16
CA ILE A 80 2.95 7.42 -14.34
C ILE A 80 4.01 8.32 -13.74
N ARG A 81 5.05 7.72 -13.15
CA ARG A 81 6.13 8.45 -12.46
C ARG A 81 6.94 9.38 -13.36
N LYS A 82 7.06 9.05 -14.64
CA LYS A 82 7.74 9.93 -15.63
C LYS A 82 7.05 11.27 -15.81
N ASN A 83 5.74 11.33 -15.67
CA ASN A 83 4.91 12.47 -15.99
C ASN A 83 4.36 13.21 -14.76
N HIS A 84 4.54 12.64 -13.56
CA HIS A 84 3.96 13.18 -12.34
C HIS A 84 4.99 13.34 -11.23
N SER A 85 4.79 14.35 -10.38
CA SER A 85 5.59 14.56 -9.17
C SER A 85 5.30 13.45 -8.14
N LYS A 86 6.20 13.30 -7.17
CA LYS A 86 6.02 12.36 -6.07
C LYS A 86 4.71 12.56 -5.31
N SER A 87 4.38 13.82 -4.99
CA SER A 87 3.13 14.17 -4.32
C SER A 87 1.90 13.80 -5.16
N ALA A 88 1.93 14.09 -6.47
CA ALA A 88 0.85 13.72 -7.37
C ALA A 88 0.66 12.19 -7.46
N CYS A 89 1.75 11.42 -7.41
CA CYS A 89 1.66 9.96 -7.38
C CYS A 89 0.96 9.44 -6.12
N TYR A 90 1.23 10.01 -4.94
CA TYR A 90 0.50 9.65 -3.72
C TYR A 90 -1.00 9.96 -3.81
N HIS A 91 -1.35 11.14 -4.35
CA HIS A 91 -2.76 11.50 -4.58
C HIS A 91 -3.44 10.52 -5.53
N LEU A 92 -2.82 10.23 -6.68
CA LEU A 92 -3.34 9.27 -7.64
C LEU A 92 -3.55 7.87 -7.05
N ALA A 93 -2.58 7.40 -6.24
CA ALA A 93 -2.71 6.10 -5.57
C ALA A 93 -3.86 6.07 -4.57
N GLY A 94 -4.07 7.16 -3.82
CA GLY A 94 -5.17 7.26 -2.85
C GLY A 94 -6.55 7.42 -3.49
N ASP A 95 -6.63 8.12 -4.64
CA ASP A 95 -7.88 8.30 -5.40
C ASP A 95 -8.26 7.04 -6.21
N SER A 96 -7.32 6.10 -6.39
CA SER A 96 -7.56 4.90 -7.18
C SER A 96 -8.32 3.83 -6.37
N ILE A 97 -8.97 2.93 -7.10
CA ILE A 97 -9.66 1.77 -6.54
C ILE A 97 -8.80 0.53 -6.72
N CYS A 98 -8.74 -0.31 -5.68
CA CYS A 98 -8.00 -1.56 -5.74
C CYS A 98 -8.53 -2.48 -6.87
N THR A 99 -7.65 -2.79 -7.82
CA THR A 99 -7.99 -3.56 -9.02
C THR A 99 -8.58 -4.93 -8.70
N SER A 100 -8.06 -5.62 -7.69
CA SER A 100 -8.55 -6.93 -7.28
C SER A 100 -9.98 -6.89 -6.73
N VAL A 101 -10.35 -5.81 -6.06
CA VAL A 101 -11.72 -5.59 -5.56
C VAL A 101 -12.69 -5.40 -6.71
N LEU A 102 -12.33 -4.56 -7.70
CA LEU A 102 -13.15 -4.37 -8.91
C LEU A 102 -13.29 -5.67 -9.69
N MET A 103 -12.21 -6.43 -9.86
CA MET A 103 -12.24 -7.74 -10.52
C MET A 103 -13.19 -8.70 -9.82
N ALA A 104 -13.19 -8.73 -8.49
CA ALA A 104 -14.12 -9.59 -7.74
C ALA A 104 -15.58 -9.16 -7.93
N ILE A 105 -15.89 -7.86 -7.83
CA ILE A 105 -17.23 -7.33 -7.99
C ILE A 105 -17.77 -7.62 -9.41
N PHE A 106 -17.04 -7.21 -10.43
CA PHE A 106 -17.48 -7.42 -11.83
C PHE A 106 -17.47 -8.89 -12.22
N GLY A 107 -16.50 -9.67 -11.75
CA GLY A 107 -16.46 -11.11 -11.98
C GLY A 107 -17.70 -11.80 -11.42
N GLN A 108 -18.10 -11.46 -10.21
CA GLN A 108 -19.31 -11.99 -9.59
C GLN A 108 -20.58 -11.56 -10.33
N MET A 109 -20.67 -10.29 -10.72
CA MET A 109 -21.83 -9.77 -11.46
C MET A 109 -22.00 -10.42 -12.84
N LEU A 110 -20.89 -10.76 -13.52
CA LEU A 110 -20.87 -11.31 -14.86
C LEU A 110 -20.75 -12.86 -14.90
N GLY A 111 -20.65 -13.51 -13.73
CA GLY A 111 -20.47 -14.95 -13.64
C GLY A 111 -19.11 -15.44 -14.18
N LEU A 112 -18.06 -14.61 -14.12
CA LEU A 112 -16.72 -14.92 -14.62
C LEU A 112 -15.83 -15.51 -13.51
N ASP A 113 -14.84 -16.33 -13.91
CA ASP A 113 -13.80 -16.79 -12.99
C ASP A 113 -12.82 -15.64 -12.68
N TYR A 114 -13.11 -14.92 -11.61
CA TYR A 114 -12.28 -13.82 -11.13
C TYR A 114 -11.21 -14.29 -10.13
N GLU A 115 -11.42 -15.41 -9.43
CA GLU A 115 -10.49 -15.88 -8.39
C GLU A 115 -9.14 -16.24 -8.97
N THR A 116 -9.12 -16.97 -10.08
CA THR A 116 -7.89 -17.34 -10.78
C THR A 116 -7.14 -16.10 -11.25
N LYS A 117 -7.85 -15.12 -11.82
CA LYS A 117 -7.25 -13.87 -12.29
C LYS A 117 -6.67 -13.01 -11.17
N ILE A 118 -7.35 -12.93 -10.02
CA ILE A 118 -6.82 -12.22 -8.84
C ILE A 118 -5.55 -12.90 -8.33
N LYS A 119 -5.53 -14.25 -8.27
CA LYS A 119 -4.34 -14.99 -7.86
C LYS A 119 -3.16 -14.77 -8.80
N GLU A 120 -3.39 -14.74 -10.11
CA GLU A 120 -2.36 -14.42 -11.12
C GLU A 120 -1.80 -13.01 -10.91
N LEU A 121 -2.66 -12.00 -10.78
CA LEU A 121 -2.27 -10.61 -10.53
C LEU A 121 -1.44 -10.47 -9.25
N THR A 122 -1.91 -11.08 -8.16
CA THR A 122 -1.19 -11.04 -6.87
C THR A 122 0.20 -11.67 -6.97
N LYS A 123 0.33 -12.77 -7.73
CA LYS A 123 1.61 -13.44 -7.96
C LYS A 123 2.57 -12.57 -8.80
N GLU A 124 2.07 -11.85 -9.80
CA GLU A 124 2.88 -10.91 -10.59
C GLU A 124 3.37 -9.74 -9.74
N LEU A 125 2.49 -9.11 -8.95
CA LEU A 125 2.83 -8.01 -8.07
C LEU A 125 3.86 -8.41 -6.98
N SER A 126 3.79 -9.64 -6.49
CA SER A 126 4.75 -10.15 -5.50
C SER A 126 6.15 -10.38 -6.06
N LYS A 127 6.29 -10.66 -7.37
CA LYS A 127 7.60 -10.79 -8.03
C LYS A 127 8.34 -9.45 -8.09
N GLY A 128 7.65 -8.34 -8.30
CA GLY A 128 8.24 -7.00 -8.32
C GLY A 128 8.84 -6.59 -6.97
N ARG A 129 8.35 -7.15 -5.85
CA ARG A 129 8.86 -6.86 -4.50
C ARG A 129 10.33 -7.27 -4.29
N LYS A 130 10.84 -8.26 -5.04
CA LYS A 130 12.22 -8.73 -4.92
C LYS A 130 13.23 -7.89 -5.70
N ASN A 131 12.80 -7.13 -6.70
CA ASN A 131 13.67 -6.35 -7.60
C ASN A 131 13.77 -4.86 -7.25
N GLY A 132 13.07 -4.39 -6.23
CA GLY A 132 13.01 -2.97 -5.84
C GLY A 132 13.77 -2.63 -4.56
N ARG A 133 14.73 -3.45 -4.16
CA ARG A 133 15.52 -3.27 -2.94
C ARG A 133 17.01 -3.05 -3.25
N ASP A 134 17.29 -2.19 -4.24
CA ASP A 134 18.64 -1.65 -4.46
C ASP A 134 18.66 -0.14 -4.12
#